data_1afdfd4791b376f8cf0c497c8480d7f5
#
_entry.id   1afdfd4791b376f8cf0c497c8480d7f5
#
_cell.length_a   1.000
_cell.length_b   1.000
_cell.length_c   1.000
_cell.angle_alpha   90.00
_cell.angle_beta   90.00
_cell.angle_gamma   90.00
#
_symmetry.space_group_name_H-M   'P 1'
#
loop_
_entity.id
_entity.type
_entity.pdbx_description
1 polymer ?
#
loop_
_entity_poly.entity_id
_entity_poly.type
_entity_poly.pdbx_seq_one_letter_code
_entity_poly.pdbx_strand_id
1 'polypeptide(L)'
;MDVILDSIDRYNVKGVIFSSVKENTDKIIGQLKKQTSSEVVDFNNKEIHEFYDLSYYKGNVGPDRVAAVLGANVLYPECPKLVIDMGTAITLDLADYKGCFCGGNISLGLFSRLKALYTSTKKLPLIENIQYNKPFGDDTVSAMEAGAINGVVGEILYTYEIAKTEYDIKKVVFTGGDSRMINPDIIRKINGHVDSCLVGRGLDYHLRTYYLNKRECR
;
A
#
# COMPACT_ATOMS: atom_id res chain seq x y z
N MET A 1 -17.47 -1.24 16.00
CA MET A 1 -18.07 -2.55 15.69
C MET A 1 -19.47 -2.34 15.09
N ASP A 2 -20.34 -1.61 15.74
CA ASP A 2 -21.76 -1.41 15.33
C ASP A 2 -21.92 -0.89 13.90
N VAL A 3 -21.11 0.10 13.48
CA VAL A 3 -21.13 0.62 12.10
C VAL A 3 -20.81 -0.45 11.05
N ILE A 4 -19.91 -1.38 11.38
CA ILE A 4 -19.55 -2.48 10.47
C ILE A 4 -20.71 -3.47 10.37
N LEU A 5 -21.30 -3.85 11.49
CA LEU A 5 -22.44 -4.77 11.55
C LEU A 5 -23.67 -4.18 10.83
N ASP A 6 -23.99 -2.92 11.09
CA ASP A 6 -25.06 -2.21 10.39
C ASP A 6 -24.85 -2.18 8.87
N SER A 7 -23.60 -2.02 8.43
CA SER A 7 -23.27 -2.05 7.00
C SER A 7 -23.45 -3.45 6.41
N ILE A 8 -23.01 -4.48 7.14
CA ILE A 8 -23.16 -5.88 6.73
C ILE A 8 -24.65 -6.21 6.52
N ASP A 9 -25.48 -5.85 7.47
CA ASP A 9 -26.93 -6.13 7.43
C ASP A 9 -27.61 -5.29 6.34
N ARG A 10 -27.33 -3.98 6.29
CA ARG A 10 -27.94 -3.06 5.32
C ARG A 10 -27.71 -3.47 3.88
N TYR A 11 -26.50 -3.92 3.55
CA TYR A 11 -26.13 -4.28 2.19
C TYR A 11 -26.16 -5.78 1.92
N ASN A 12 -26.67 -6.60 2.86
CA ASN A 12 -26.72 -8.06 2.76
C ASN A 12 -25.36 -8.67 2.32
N VAL A 13 -24.29 -8.21 2.99
CA VAL A 13 -22.93 -8.60 2.66
C VAL A 13 -22.74 -10.09 2.93
N LYS A 14 -22.17 -10.84 2.00
CA LYS A 14 -21.96 -12.30 2.11
C LYS A 14 -20.57 -12.66 2.62
N GLY A 15 -19.59 -11.78 2.41
CA GLY A 15 -18.22 -12.00 2.84
C GLY A 15 -17.56 -10.70 3.29
N VAL A 16 -16.73 -10.83 4.31
CA VAL A 16 -15.94 -9.75 4.87
C VAL A 16 -14.49 -10.19 4.88
N ILE A 17 -13.59 -9.40 4.34
CA ILE A 17 -12.16 -9.59 4.49
C ILE A 17 -11.60 -8.57 5.46
N PHE A 18 -10.80 -9.04 6.40
CA PHE A 18 -10.17 -8.21 7.41
C PHE A 18 -8.66 -8.30 7.29
N SER A 19 -8.00 -7.15 7.24
CA SER A 19 -6.54 -7.03 7.23
C SER A 19 -6.12 -5.98 8.25
N SER A 20 -5.21 -6.32 9.16
CA SER A 20 -4.66 -5.40 10.14
C SER A 20 -3.36 -5.93 10.73
N VAL A 21 -2.42 -5.04 11.01
CA VAL A 21 -1.16 -5.32 11.74
C VAL A 21 -1.26 -4.92 13.22
N LYS A 22 -2.45 -4.47 13.68
CA LYS A 22 -2.64 -4.02 15.07
C LYS A 22 -2.83 -5.21 16.01
N GLU A 23 -2.42 -5.02 17.26
CA GLU A 23 -2.76 -5.92 18.35
C GLU A 23 -4.30 -6.05 18.49
N ASN A 24 -4.79 -7.20 18.96
CA ASN A 24 -6.21 -7.55 19.09
C ASN A 24 -6.98 -7.83 17.79
N THR A 25 -6.33 -8.00 16.65
CA THR A 25 -6.95 -8.41 15.39
C THR A 25 -7.81 -9.66 15.56
N ASP A 26 -7.28 -10.70 16.19
CA ASP A 26 -7.99 -11.97 16.46
C ASP A 26 -9.29 -11.77 17.25
N LYS A 27 -9.28 -10.85 18.22
CA LYS A 27 -10.47 -10.53 19.03
C LYS A 27 -11.56 -9.89 18.16
N ILE A 28 -11.18 -8.97 17.27
CA ILE A 28 -12.11 -8.29 16.34
C ILE A 28 -12.70 -9.31 15.36
N ILE A 29 -11.85 -10.13 14.75
CA ILE A 29 -12.29 -11.20 13.85
C ILE A 29 -13.21 -12.19 14.56
N GLY A 30 -12.86 -12.62 15.78
CA GLY A 30 -13.68 -13.50 16.59
C GLY A 30 -15.04 -12.90 16.95
N GLN A 31 -15.13 -11.61 17.19
CA GLN A 31 -16.40 -10.89 17.41
C GLN A 31 -17.24 -10.81 16.12
N LEU A 32 -16.63 -10.45 14.99
CA LEU A 32 -17.32 -10.43 13.70
C LEU A 32 -17.91 -11.81 13.35
N LYS A 33 -17.12 -12.88 13.48
CA LYS A 33 -17.58 -14.26 13.23
C LYS A 33 -18.77 -14.68 14.09
N LYS A 34 -18.92 -14.13 15.30
CA LYS A 34 -20.03 -14.42 16.22
C LYS A 34 -21.28 -13.60 15.94
N GLN A 35 -21.13 -12.41 15.39
CA GLN A 35 -22.19 -11.40 15.28
C GLN A 35 -22.75 -11.25 13.85
N THR A 36 -22.14 -11.95 12.86
CA THR A 36 -22.65 -11.95 11.50
C THR A 36 -22.73 -13.36 10.92
N SER A 37 -23.67 -13.58 10.02
CA SER A 37 -23.76 -14.79 9.20
C SER A 37 -22.85 -14.74 7.97
N SER A 38 -22.22 -13.59 7.70
CA SER A 38 -21.26 -13.42 6.62
C SER A 38 -19.98 -14.20 6.91
N GLU A 39 -19.37 -14.73 5.86
CA GLU A 39 -18.06 -15.36 6.02
C GLU A 39 -16.98 -14.29 6.28
N VAL A 40 -16.18 -14.47 7.33
CA VAL A 40 -15.11 -13.54 7.71
C VAL A 40 -13.77 -14.19 7.39
N VAL A 41 -13.05 -13.61 6.45
CA VAL A 41 -11.72 -14.02 6.00
C VAL A 41 -10.67 -13.15 6.67
N ASP A 42 -9.65 -13.77 7.25
CA ASP A 42 -8.49 -13.09 7.82
C ASP A 42 -7.34 -13.05 6.81
N PHE A 43 -7.07 -11.86 6.27
CA PHE A 43 -5.98 -11.70 5.31
C PHE A 43 -4.58 -11.78 5.95
N ASN A 44 -4.49 -11.73 7.28
CA ASN A 44 -3.23 -11.87 8.02
C ASN A 44 -2.87 -13.33 8.30
N ASN A 45 -3.73 -14.29 7.97
CA ASN A 45 -3.47 -15.71 8.19
C ASN A 45 -2.29 -16.18 7.33
N LYS A 46 -1.34 -16.90 7.94
CA LYS A 46 -0.17 -17.47 7.23
C LYS A 46 -0.55 -18.31 6.02
N GLU A 47 -1.70 -19.01 6.08
CA GLU A 47 -2.22 -19.81 4.97
C GLU A 47 -2.45 -18.99 3.69
N ILE A 48 -2.74 -17.68 3.82
CA ILE A 48 -2.94 -16.79 2.67
C ILE A 48 -1.65 -16.59 1.88
N HIS A 49 -0.51 -16.57 2.57
CA HIS A 49 0.80 -16.46 1.93
C HIS A 49 1.15 -17.69 1.08
N GLU A 50 0.48 -18.82 1.29
CA GLU A 50 0.63 -20.03 0.46
C GLU A 50 -0.06 -19.88 -0.90
N PHE A 51 -1.06 -19.00 -1.02
CA PHE A 51 -1.75 -18.72 -2.30
C PHE A 51 -0.95 -17.80 -3.23
N TYR A 52 0.04 -17.08 -2.71
CA TYR A 52 0.82 -16.11 -3.47
C TYR A 52 2.29 -16.47 -3.37
N ASP A 53 2.98 -16.51 -4.50
CA ASP A 53 4.42 -16.75 -4.52
C ASP A 53 5.18 -15.57 -3.92
N LEU A 54 5.59 -15.74 -2.67
CA LEU A 54 6.42 -14.82 -1.90
C LEU A 54 7.83 -15.37 -1.70
N SER A 55 8.22 -16.41 -2.46
CA SER A 55 9.47 -17.16 -2.28
C SER A 55 10.74 -16.32 -2.41
N TYR A 56 10.67 -15.20 -3.14
CA TYR A 56 11.78 -14.26 -3.26
C TYR A 56 12.03 -13.44 -1.99
N TYR A 57 11.06 -13.34 -1.10
CA TYR A 57 11.18 -12.53 0.11
C TYR A 57 11.47 -13.39 1.33
N LYS A 58 12.67 -13.22 1.91
CA LYS A 58 13.07 -13.96 3.11
C LYS A 58 12.40 -13.35 4.35
N GLY A 59 11.23 -13.83 4.70
CA GLY A 59 10.49 -13.38 5.88
C GLY A 59 9.02 -13.07 5.60
N ASN A 60 8.32 -12.48 6.57
CA ASN A 60 6.93 -12.12 6.42
C ASN A 60 6.81 -10.76 5.71
N VAL A 61 6.09 -10.71 4.60
CA VAL A 61 5.68 -9.44 3.96
C VAL A 61 4.46 -8.90 4.69
N GLY A 62 4.42 -7.59 4.91
CA GLY A 62 3.23 -6.94 5.45
C GLY A 62 1.99 -7.21 4.58
N PRO A 63 0.82 -7.50 5.18
CA PRO A 63 -0.38 -7.83 4.42
C PRO A 63 -0.87 -6.68 3.53
N ASP A 64 -0.64 -5.44 3.90
CA ASP A 64 -0.90 -4.24 3.12
C ASP A 64 -0.09 -4.23 1.81
N ARG A 65 1.20 -4.57 1.87
CA ARG A 65 2.08 -4.67 0.70
C ARG A 65 1.64 -5.78 -0.24
N VAL A 66 1.30 -6.95 0.30
CA VAL A 66 0.76 -8.06 -0.50
C VAL A 66 -0.54 -7.64 -1.18
N ALA A 67 -1.46 -7.03 -0.43
CA ALA A 67 -2.73 -6.58 -0.98
C ALA A 67 -2.54 -5.50 -2.08
N ALA A 68 -1.60 -4.57 -1.91
CA ALA A 68 -1.28 -3.56 -2.93
C ALA A 68 -0.76 -4.21 -4.22
N VAL A 69 0.16 -5.17 -4.11
CA VAL A 69 0.67 -5.92 -5.27
C VAL A 69 -0.43 -6.73 -5.95
N LEU A 70 -1.31 -7.39 -5.19
CA LEU A 70 -2.48 -8.09 -5.75
C LEU A 70 -3.42 -7.15 -6.51
N GLY A 71 -3.70 -5.98 -5.93
CA GLY A 71 -4.49 -4.95 -6.59
C GLY A 71 -3.87 -4.48 -7.91
N ALA A 72 -2.56 -4.31 -7.92
CA ALA A 72 -1.81 -3.96 -9.12
C ALA A 72 -1.81 -5.09 -10.16
N ASN A 73 -1.77 -6.36 -9.73
CA ASN A 73 -1.88 -7.52 -10.62
C ASN A 73 -3.26 -7.60 -11.29
N VAL A 74 -4.33 -7.24 -10.57
CA VAL A 74 -5.68 -7.15 -11.14
C VAL A 74 -5.77 -6.09 -12.23
N LEU A 75 -5.15 -4.92 -12.02
CA LEU A 75 -5.16 -3.82 -12.98
C LEU A 75 -4.25 -4.07 -14.19
N TYR A 76 -3.12 -4.70 -13.98
CA TYR A 76 -2.09 -4.93 -14.97
C TYR A 76 -1.59 -6.37 -14.88
N PRO A 77 -2.40 -7.36 -15.34
CA PRO A 77 -1.96 -8.74 -15.38
C PRO A 77 -0.79 -8.91 -16.35
N GLU A 78 0.05 -9.92 -16.12
CA GLU A 78 1.19 -10.27 -16.97
C GLU A 78 2.13 -9.09 -17.30
N CYS A 79 2.32 -8.21 -16.33
CA CYS A 79 3.07 -6.97 -16.50
C CYS A 79 4.01 -6.77 -15.31
N PRO A 80 5.34 -6.74 -15.52
CA PRO A 80 6.28 -6.38 -14.46
C PRO A 80 6.04 -4.94 -14.01
N LYS A 81 5.94 -4.71 -12.71
CA LYS A 81 5.52 -3.41 -12.17
C LYS A 81 6.18 -3.05 -10.85
N LEU A 82 6.27 -1.75 -10.60
CA LEU A 82 6.63 -1.17 -9.33
C LEU A 82 5.34 -0.62 -8.67
N VAL A 83 5.04 -1.07 -7.48
CA VAL A 83 3.90 -0.61 -6.67
C VAL A 83 4.41 0.30 -5.58
N ILE A 84 3.86 1.51 -5.48
CA ILE A 84 4.29 2.54 -4.53
C ILE A 84 3.10 2.91 -3.66
N ASP A 85 3.15 2.53 -2.38
CA ASP A 85 2.15 2.95 -1.39
C ASP A 85 2.73 4.07 -0.54
N MET A 86 2.02 5.20 -0.50
CA MET A 86 2.45 6.43 0.15
C MET A 86 1.54 6.79 1.33
N GLY A 87 1.97 6.42 2.51
CA GLY A 87 1.31 6.71 3.78
C GLY A 87 2.29 7.11 4.87
N THR A 88 2.10 6.61 6.09
CA THR A 88 3.05 6.80 7.22
C THR A 88 4.45 6.28 6.89
N ALA A 89 4.53 5.15 6.20
CA ALA A 89 5.69 4.69 5.48
C ALA A 89 5.45 4.81 3.97
N ILE A 90 6.51 4.84 3.19
CA ILE A 90 6.46 4.62 1.76
C ILE A 90 7.01 3.23 1.50
N THR A 91 6.25 2.40 0.80
CA THR A 91 6.75 1.13 0.28
C THR A 91 6.87 1.19 -1.23
N LEU A 92 7.93 0.58 -1.77
CA LEU A 92 8.17 0.47 -3.20
C LEU A 92 8.40 -1.01 -3.50
N ASP A 93 7.38 -1.68 -4.01
CA ASP A 93 7.32 -3.13 -4.13
C ASP A 93 7.37 -3.57 -5.58
N LEU A 94 8.24 -4.53 -5.88
CA LEU A 94 8.40 -5.10 -7.21
C LEU A 94 7.55 -6.34 -7.39
N ALA A 95 6.84 -6.41 -8.50
CA ALA A 95 6.21 -7.64 -8.97
C ALA A 95 6.65 -7.95 -10.40
N ASP A 96 6.96 -9.22 -10.65
CA ASP A 96 7.33 -9.72 -11.96
C ASP A 96 6.13 -9.85 -12.91
N TYR A 97 6.36 -10.38 -14.12
CA TYR A 97 5.31 -10.58 -15.11
C TYR A 97 4.26 -11.62 -14.70
N LYS A 98 4.60 -12.55 -13.79
CA LYS A 98 3.65 -13.51 -13.20
C LYS A 98 2.86 -12.92 -12.05
N GLY A 99 3.21 -11.71 -11.61
CA GLY A 99 2.64 -11.07 -10.43
C GLY A 99 3.25 -11.53 -9.11
N CYS A 100 4.39 -12.25 -9.15
CA CYS A 100 5.11 -12.67 -7.96
C CYS A 100 5.80 -11.48 -7.30
N PHE A 101 5.76 -11.44 -5.98
CA PHE A 101 6.43 -10.40 -5.19
C PHE A 101 7.94 -10.63 -5.20
N CYS A 102 8.71 -9.72 -5.81
CA CYS A 102 10.16 -9.86 -5.98
C CYS A 102 11.00 -9.15 -4.92
N GLY A 103 10.38 -8.39 -4.03
CA GLY A 103 11.06 -7.59 -3.03
C GLY A 103 10.61 -6.15 -3.04
N GLY A 104 11.25 -5.31 -2.22
CA GLY A 104 10.91 -3.90 -2.18
C GLY A 104 11.61 -3.15 -1.07
N ASN A 105 11.40 -1.84 -1.02
CA ASN A 105 11.96 -0.91 -0.06
C ASN A 105 10.87 -0.37 0.87
N ILE A 106 11.27 -0.02 2.09
CA ILE A 106 10.42 0.68 3.05
C ILE A 106 11.18 1.89 3.55
N SER A 107 10.54 3.05 3.50
CA SER A 107 11.10 4.29 4.03
C SER A 107 10.05 5.14 4.75
N LEU A 108 10.49 6.25 5.34
CA LEU A 108 9.58 7.17 6.01
C LEU A 108 8.67 7.88 4.99
N GLY A 109 7.38 7.91 5.26
CA GLY A 109 6.42 8.72 4.53
C GLY A 109 6.67 10.22 4.69
N LEU A 110 6.02 11.01 3.83
CA LEU A 110 6.26 12.45 3.73
C LEU A 110 6.12 13.19 5.06
N PHE A 111 4.97 13.01 5.73
CA PHE A 111 4.75 13.62 7.05
C PHE A 111 5.59 13.00 8.16
N SER A 112 5.95 11.73 8.03
CA SER A 112 6.86 11.07 8.97
C SER A 112 8.27 11.63 8.90
N ARG A 113 8.77 12.02 7.71
CA ARG A 113 10.04 12.74 7.54
C ARG A 113 10.04 14.10 8.24
N LEU A 114 8.96 14.88 8.05
CA LEU A 114 8.79 16.18 8.72
C LEU A 114 8.71 16.02 10.24
N LYS A 115 7.96 15.03 10.72
CA LYS A 115 7.87 14.72 12.14
C LYS A 115 9.21 14.26 12.71
N ALA A 116 9.99 13.48 11.96
CA ALA A 116 11.33 13.07 12.37
C ALA A 116 12.28 14.26 12.51
N LEU A 117 12.23 15.25 11.60
CA LEU A 117 12.99 16.50 11.73
C LEU A 117 12.61 17.27 12.98
N TYR A 118 11.31 17.42 13.26
CA TYR A 118 10.83 18.07 14.47
C TYR A 118 11.32 17.36 15.74
N THR A 119 11.18 16.02 15.80
CA THR A 119 11.53 15.26 17.02
C THR A 119 13.04 15.12 17.23
N SER A 120 13.83 15.11 16.15
CA SER A 120 15.28 14.91 16.21
C SER A 120 16.07 16.22 16.34
N THR A 121 15.40 17.37 16.27
CA THR A 121 16.06 18.69 16.38
C THR A 121 15.39 19.56 17.43
N LYS A 122 16.15 20.53 17.98
CA LYS A 122 15.61 21.42 19.03
C LYS A 122 14.85 22.64 18.51
N LYS A 123 14.97 22.96 17.21
CA LYS A 123 14.52 24.25 16.66
C LYS A 123 13.59 24.14 15.47
N LEU A 124 13.50 22.99 14.83
CA LEU A 124 12.63 22.83 13.67
C LEU A 124 11.16 22.69 14.11
N PRO A 125 10.23 23.41 13.47
CA PRO A 125 8.83 23.38 13.84
C PRO A 125 8.15 22.07 13.42
N LEU A 126 7.02 21.72 14.07
CA LEU A 126 6.13 20.67 13.59
C LEU A 126 5.33 21.17 12.39
N ILE A 127 5.36 20.43 11.28
CA ILE A 127 4.60 20.73 10.07
C ILE A 127 3.54 19.64 9.89
N GLU A 128 2.26 20.01 9.96
CA GLU A 128 1.12 19.12 9.80
C GLU A 128 0.43 19.26 8.44
N ASN A 129 0.64 20.38 7.75
CA ASN A 129 0.11 20.66 6.42
C ASN A 129 1.23 21.17 5.53
N ILE A 130 1.34 20.62 4.34
CA ILE A 130 2.36 21.00 3.36
C ILE A 130 1.76 21.97 2.36
N GLN A 131 2.44 23.10 2.15
CA GLN A 131 2.11 24.12 1.16
C GLN A 131 3.22 24.26 0.11
N TYR A 132 3.81 23.12 -0.27
CA TYR A 132 4.91 23.08 -1.22
C TYR A 132 4.57 23.74 -2.55
N ASN A 133 5.35 24.73 -2.94
CA ASN A 133 5.18 25.48 -4.18
C ASN A 133 6.49 25.85 -4.89
N LYS A 134 7.63 25.51 -4.30
CA LYS A 134 8.97 25.84 -4.83
C LYS A 134 9.93 24.67 -4.61
N PRO A 135 10.86 24.42 -5.56
CA PRO A 135 11.86 23.34 -5.42
C PRO A 135 12.89 23.62 -4.31
N PHE A 136 13.07 24.88 -3.91
CA PHE A 136 13.91 25.32 -2.78
C PHE A 136 13.11 26.28 -1.93
N GLY A 137 13.10 26.04 -0.60
CA GLY A 137 12.49 26.94 0.34
C GLY A 137 13.33 28.20 0.58
N ASP A 138 12.68 29.29 0.93
CA ASP A 138 13.27 30.58 1.27
C ASP A 138 13.13 30.93 2.77
N ASP A 139 12.51 30.01 3.53
CA ASP A 139 12.48 30.01 5.00
C ASP A 139 12.59 28.56 5.54
N THR A 140 12.63 28.42 6.87
CA THR A 140 12.79 27.11 7.51
C THR A 140 11.66 26.13 7.17
N VAL A 141 10.41 26.59 7.18
CA VAL A 141 9.24 25.75 6.93
C VAL A 141 9.23 25.26 5.48
N SER A 142 9.32 26.19 4.54
CA SER A 142 9.34 25.88 3.12
C SER A 142 10.57 25.03 2.70
N ALA A 143 11.72 25.24 3.37
CA ALA A 143 12.90 24.40 3.14
C ALA A 143 12.71 22.96 3.64
N MET A 144 12.03 22.76 4.78
CA MET A 144 11.68 21.44 5.28
C MET A 144 10.68 20.74 4.35
N GLU A 145 9.64 21.45 3.90
CA GLU A 145 8.65 20.92 2.96
C GLU A 145 9.29 20.51 1.62
N ALA A 146 10.08 21.43 1.04
CA ALA A 146 10.80 21.16 -0.21
C ALA A 146 11.75 19.97 -0.07
N GLY A 147 12.53 19.92 1.01
CA GLY A 147 13.45 18.81 1.28
C GLY A 147 12.76 17.47 1.44
N ALA A 148 11.60 17.44 2.13
CA ALA A 148 10.83 16.20 2.30
C ALA A 148 10.24 15.71 0.98
N ILE A 149 9.62 16.58 0.17
CA ILE A 149 9.05 16.22 -1.14
C ILE A 149 10.13 15.84 -2.13
N ASN A 150 11.19 16.64 -2.27
CA ASN A 150 12.28 16.35 -3.19
C ASN A 150 12.99 15.04 -2.83
N GLY A 151 13.13 14.75 -1.51
CA GLY A 151 13.70 13.50 -1.04
C GLY A 151 12.86 12.29 -1.44
N VAL A 152 11.53 12.38 -1.28
CA VAL A 152 10.59 11.31 -1.71
C VAL A 152 10.61 11.14 -3.22
N VAL A 153 10.53 12.24 -3.97
CA VAL A 153 10.57 12.19 -5.44
C VAL A 153 11.91 11.61 -5.94
N GLY A 154 13.02 12.01 -5.34
CA GLY A 154 14.34 11.47 -5.67
C GLY A 154 14.44 9.98 -5.41
N GLU A 155 13.92 9.49 -4.28
CA GLU A 155 13.85 8.08 -3.93
C GLU A 155 13.00 7.28 -4.95
N ILE A 156 11.82 7.80 -5.30
CA ILE A 156 10.93 7.17 -6.29
C ILE A 156 11.62 7.07 -7.65
N LEU A 157 12.19 8.18 -8.14
CA LEU A 157 12.84 8.21 -9.45
C LEU A 157 14.08 7.31 -9.50
N TYR A 158 14.90 7.31 -8.45
CA TYR A 158 16.07 6.45 -8.36
C TYR A 158 15.68 4.97 -8.36
N THR A 159 14.70 4.59 -7.52
CA THR A 159 14.20 3.21 -7.46
C THR A 159 13.56 2.78 -8.79
N TYR A 160 12.80 3.68 -9.43
CA TYR A 160 12.23 3.44 -10.75
C TYR A 160 13.29 3.13 -11.81
N GLU A 161 14.39 3.90 -11.88
CA GLU A 161 15.44 3.67 -12.87
C GLU A 161 16.14 2.32 -12.64
N ILE A 162 16.41 1.94 -11.39
CA ILE A 162 16.94 0.60 -11.06
C ILE A 162 15.93 -0.48 -11.48
N ALA A 163 14.68 -0.35 -11.06
CA ALA A 163 13.65 -1.33 -11.35
C ALA A 163 13.40 -1.50 -12.85
N LYS A 164 13.47 -0.40 -13.62
CA LYS A 164 13.39 -0.41 -15.08
C LYS A 164 14.54 -1.14 -15.72
N THR A 165 15.77 -0.92 -15.23
CA THR A 165 16.99 -1.46 -15.82
C THR A 165 17.18 -2.94 -15.47
N GLU A 166 16.96 -3.31 -14.19
CA GLU A 166 17.28 -4.65 -13.68
C GLU A 166 16.09 -5.62 -13.76
N TYR A 167 14.86 -5.12 -13.68
CA TYR A 167 13.64 -5.94 -13.64
C TYR A 167 12.69 -5.69 -14.81
N ASP A 168 13.09 -4.85 -15.77
CA ASP A 168 12.32 -4.52 -16.98
C ASP A 168 10.87 -4.12 -16.72
N ILE A 169 10.63 -3.38 -15.63
CA ILE A 169 9.26 -2.95 -15.27
C ILE A 169 8.65 -2.11 -16.40
N LYS A 170 7.35 -2.33 -16.63
CA LYS A 170 6.58 -1.66 -17.67
C LYS A 170 5.57 -0.66 -17.08
N LYS A 171 5.26 -0.77 -15.79
CA LYS A 171 4.22 0.04 -15.14
C LYS A 171 4.63 0.43 -13.73
N VAL A 172 4.23 1.64 -13.32
CA VAL A 172 4.29 2.08 -11.92
C VAL A 172 2.87 2.33 -11.43
N VAL A 173 2.51 1.79 -10.27
CA VAL A 173 1.18 1.97 -9.68
C VAL A 173 1.33 2.63 -8.32
N PHE A 174 0.72 3.80 -8.18
CA PHE A 174 0.71 4.57 -6.94
C PHE A 174 -0.59 4.33 -6.16
N THR A 175 -0.46 4.24 -4.86
CA THR A 175 -1.59 4.26 -3.91
C THR A 175 -1.20 5.01 -2.64
N GLY A 176 -2.09 5.01 -1.65
CA GLY A 176 -1.90 5.73 -0.40
C GLY A 176 -2.32 7.19 -0.46
N GLY A 177 -2.63 7.74 0.70
CA GLY A 177 -3.19 9.09 0.83
C GLY A 177 -2.26 10.21 0.36
N ASP A 178 -0.95 10.02 0.50
CA ASP A 178 0.06 11.02 0.18
C ASP A 178 0.47 10.97 -1.31
N SER A 179 0.02 9.97 -2.09
CA SER A 179 0.30 9.88 -3.53
C SER A 179 -0.14 11.12 -4.32
N ARG A 180 -1.19 11.80 -3.86
CA ARG A 180 -1.70 13.07 -4.41
C ARG A 180 -0.73 14.25 -4.27
N MET A 181 0.29 14.14 -3.40
CA MET A 181 1.32 15.17 -3.19
C MET A 181 2.41 15.13 -4.26
N ILE A 182 2.48 14.04 -5.04
CA ILE A 182 3.45 13.91 -6.13
C ILE A 182 2.92 14.65 -7.36
N ASN A 183 3.80 15.45 -7.96
CA ASN A 183 3.46 16.17 -9.19
C ASN A 183 3.00 15.19 -10.27
N PRO A 184 1.80 15.38 -10.89
CA PRO A 184 1.28 14.52 -11.94
C PRO A 184 2.22 14.35 -13.15
N ASP A 185 3.07 15.35 -13.45
CA ASP A 185 4.06 15.25 -14.53
C ASP A 185 5.13 14.20 -14.23
N ILE A 186 5.55 14.09 -12.96
CA ILE A 186 6.48 13.06 -12.52
C ILE A 186 5.85 11.68 -12.69
N ILE A 187 4.60 11.53 -12.25
CA ILE A 187 3.84 10.28 -12.38
C ILE A 187 3.74 9.87 -13.85
N ARG A 188 3.36 10.81 -14.74
CA ARG A 188 3.28 10.54 -16.18
C ARG A 188 4.63 10.14 -16.79
N LYS A 189 5.71 10.83 -16.40
CA LYS A 189 7.07 10.58 -16.90
C LYS A 189 7.54 9.13 -16.68
N ILE A 190 7.12 8.50 -15.58
CA ILE A 190 7.48 7.13 -15.23
C ILE A 190 6.40 6.10 -15.55
N ASN A 191 5.49 6.41 -16.47
CA ASN A 191 4.33 5.58 -16.83
C ASN A 191 3.48 5.18 -15.62
N GLY A 192 3.30 6.13 -14.68
CA GLY A 192 2.60 5.92 -13.42
C GLY A 192 1.07 6.00 -13.58
N HIS A 193 0.38 5.26 -12.72
CA HIS A 193 -1.07 5.31 -12.53
C HIS A 193 -1.36 5.42 -11.03
N VAL A 194 -2.30 6.26 -10.64
CA VAL A 194 -2.74 6.39 -9.24
C VAL A 194 -4.07 5.67 -9.06
N ASP A 195 -4.12 4.70 -8.15
CA ASP A 195 -5.34 4.04 -7.70
C ASP A 195 -5.42 4.11 -6.17
N SER A 196 -6.27 4.99 -5.65
CA SER A 196 -6.47 5.17 -4.20
C SER A 196 -7.12 3.97 -3.51
N CYS A 197 -7.70 3.05 -4.27
CA CYS A 197 -8.38 1.85 -3.78
C CYS A 197 -7.56 0.57 -4.01
N LEU A 198 -6.28 0.67 -4.34
CA LEU A 198 -5.45 -0.46 -4.78
C LEU A 198 -5.42 -1.59 -3.77
N VAL A 199 -5.18 -1.30 -2.49
CA VAL A 199 -5.19 -2.29 -1.39
C VAL A 199 -6.57 -2.96 -1.28
N GLY A 200 -7.64 -2.16 -1.30
CA GLY A 200 -9.03 -2.69 -1.30
C GLY A 200 -9.33 -3.59 -2.49
N ARG A 201 -8.79 -3.26 -3.66
CA ARG A 201 -8.91 -4.08 -4.89
C ARG A 201 -8.21 -5.43 -4.74
N GLY A 202 -7.04 -5.46 -4.14
CA GLY A 202 -6.31 -6.69 -3.85
C GLY A 202 -7.03 -7.57 -2.83
N LEU A 203 -7.58 -6.96 -1.80
CA LEU A 203 -8.41 -7.65 -0.80
C LEU A 203 -9.69 -8.23 -1.42
N ASP A 204 -10.40 -7.47 -2.26
CA ASP A 204 -11.60 -7.95 -2.98
C ASP A 204 -11.25 -9.12 -3.90
N TYR A 205 -10.15 -9.02 -4.65
CA TYR A 205 -9.68 -10.12 -5.50
C TYR A 205 -9.42 -11.40 -4.68
N HIS A 206 -8.71 -11.27 -3.55
CA HIS A 206 -8.46 -12.41 -2.66
C HIS A 206 -9.76 -13.02 -2.13
N LEU A 207 -10.69 -12.19 -1.65
CA LEU A 207 -11.97 -12.65 -1.11
C LEU A 207 -12.77 -13.43 -2.16
N ARG A 208 -12.81 -12.95 -3.41
CA ARG A 208 -13.50 -13.65 -4.52
C ARG A 208 -12.83 -14.97 -4.86
N THR A 209 -11.50 -15.03 -4.92
CA THR A 209 -10.73 -16.24 -5.17
C THR A 209 -10.95 -17.27 -4.07
N TYR A 210 -10.97 -16.83 -2.80
CA TYR A 210 -11.29 -17.68 -1.66
C TYR A 210 -12.66 -18.35 -1.79
N TYR A 211 -13.69 -17.61 -2.21
CA TYR A 211 -15.03 -18.16 -2.41
C TYR A 211 -15.10 -19.15 -3.59
N LEU A 212 -14.40 -18.88 -4.68
CA LEU A 212 -14.37 -19.79 -5.84
C LEU A 212 -13.73 -21.12 -5.45
N ASN A 213 -12.56 -21.11 -4.84
CA ASN A 213 -11.85 -22.32 -4.41
C ASN A 213 -12.70 -23.16 -3.43
N LYS A 214 -13.45 -22.51 -2.54
CA LYS A 214 -14.31 -23.21 -1.58
C LYS A 214 -15.53 -23.88 -2.21
N ARG A 215 -15.96 -23.43 -3.41
CA ARG A 215 -17.06 -24.05 -4.17
C ARG A 215 -16.59 -25.27 -4.98
N GLU A 216 -15.36 -25.27 -5.45
CA GLU A 216 -14.78 -26.38 -6.20
C GLU A 216 -14.42 -27.58 -5.31
N CYS A 217 -14.24 -27.37 -4.01
CA CYS A 217 -13.98 -28.41 -3.00
C CYS A 217 -15.26 -29.03 -2.41
N ARG A 218 -16.45 -28.66 -2.87
CA ARG A 218 -17.74 -29.24 -2.48
C ARG A 218 -18.39 -29.98 -3.64
#